data_2ee1ce5aadf00bdb009ec86062b8844a
#
_entry.id   2ee1ce5aadf00bdb009ec86062b8844a
#
_cell.length_a   1.000
_cell.length_b   1.000
_cell.length_c   1.000
_cell.angle_alpha   90.00
_cell.angle_beta   90.00
_cell.angle_gamma   90.00
#
_symmetry.space_group_name_H-M   'P 1'
#
loop_
_entity.id
_entity.type
_entity.pdbx_description
1 polymer ?
#
loop_
_entity_poly.entity_id
_entity_poly.type
_entity_poly.pdbx_seq_one_letter_code
_entity_poly.pdbx_strand_id
1 'polypeptide(L)'
;MVTRFITVHIACLLAFALHPVGQVLAQSSSPFPSPLPFKLDRARTIFVRTWQFIAEHYVDPRFNGLDWEAVGRTYEARARQAQTYQEFHRLMAEMVGLLNDGHSVFLSPAQAGALQSHRAGSSKAAITGLAANVRAMPDGSLLILQVVPNTQAEALVQPGDRILAVDGVSLAEEDRLAWLFGNQGSVTVTLQSPGRPPRDVVIARETYSLGQLPPPVFARRLDQDIGYLAIYDFLSFTSEARVRDALRALLRGGPLRGLVIDLRANDGGIIGQMVGVLGLFINGGPAGEYVGRRADDVDVYTIPSGRVLRGLADLPIAVLAGPGTHSAGDIFAAVMQAHRRARVVGLPTPGNVEMLHALHLPDGSMVWAAVKHYRAPDGRFLEGRGVQPDLLVPADWWRYALDDDPQVLAAVALMRGTEGSPVPQDQRVHRRPLNQ
;
A
#
# COMPACT_ATOMS: atom_id res chain seq x y z
N MET A 1 5.56 12.60 -15.11
CA MET A 1 4.34 12.61 -14.27
C MET A 1 4.09 11.27 -13.56
N VAL A 2 4.63 10.16 -14.03
CA VAL A 2 4.51 8.82 -13.43
C VAL A 2 5.39 8.64 -12.18
N THR A 3 6.51 9.34 -12.08
CA THR A 3 7.53 9.17 -11.02
C THR A 3 7.10 9.66 -9.63
N ARG A 4 6.05 10.50 -9.51
CA ARG A 4 5.54 10.97 -8.21
C ARG A 4 4.61 9.99 -7.50
N PHE A 5 4.02 9.03 -8.20
CA PHE A 5 3.03 8.11 -7.64
C PHE A 5 3.64 6.95 -6.84
N ILE A 6 4.83 6.50 -7.20
CA ILE A 6 5.46 5.31 -6.61
C ILE A 6 6.03 5.61 -5.22
N THR A 7 6.48 6.83 -4.99
CA THR A 7 7.07 7.25 -3.70
C THR A 7 6.05 7.35 -2.55
N VAL A 8 4.74 7.45 -2.86
CA VAL A 8 3.71 7.74 -1.85
C VAL A 8 3.20 6.48 -1.12
N HIS A 9 3.33 5.29 -1.66
CA HIS A 9 2.66 4.07 -1.14
C HIS A 9 3.52 3.22 -0.19
N ILE A 10 4.77 3.04 -0.48
CA ILE A 10 5.74 2.69 0.57
C ILE A 10 5.81 3.87 1.55
N ALA A 11 5.51 5.08 1.12
CA ALA A 11 5.48 6.30 1.89
C ALA A 11 4.35 6.39 2.92
N CYS A 12 3.22 5.71 2.87
CA CYS A 12 2.34 5.72 4.06
C CYS A 12 2.94 4.89 5.22
N LEU A 13 3.69 3.83 4.92
CA LEU A 13 4.54 3.17 5.92
C LEU A 13 5.89 3.88 6.09
N LEU A 14 6.42 4.56 5.05
CA LEU A 14 7.68 5.29 5.04
C LEU A 14 7.50 6.80 5.24
N ALA A 15 6.34 7.42 4.97
CA ALA A 15 6.07 8.83 5.29
C ALA A 15 6.08 9.07 6.81
N PHE A 16 5.72 8.07 7.61
CA PHE A 16 6.05 8.06 9.03
C PHE A 16 7.55 8.18 9.28
N ALA A 17 8.38 7.77 8.35
CA ALA A 17 9.81 7.64 8.50
C ALA A 17 10.63 8.66 7.68
N LEU A 18 10.08 9.28 6.64
CA LEU A 18 10.79 10.23 5.76
C LEU A 18 10.56 11.70 6.11
N HIS A 19 9.55 12.03 6.92
CA HIS A 19 9.26 13.41 7.32
C HIS A 19 9.98 13.81 8.62
N PRO A 20 10.22 15.12 8.84
CA PRO A 20 10.83 15.66 10.07
C PRO A 20 10.10 15.25 11.37
N VAL A 21 8.90 14.68 11.32
CA VAL A 21 8.22 14.07 12.47
C VAL A 21 8.97 12.87 13.03
N GLY A 22 9.66 12.07 12.20
CA GLY A 22 10.60 11.06 12.68
C GLY A 22 11.75 11.69 13.50
N GLN A 23 12.10 12.95 13.21
CA GLN A 23 13.07 13.72 13.99
C GLN A 23 12.46 14.33 15.28
N VAL A 24 11.19 14.72 15.25
CA VAL A 24 10.50 15.28 16.44
C VAL A 24 10.15 14.18 17.44
N LEU A 25 9.77 12.97 16.99
CA LEU A 25 9.56 11.82 17.87
C LEU A 25 10.88 11.31 18.47
N ALA A 26 12.03 11.54 17.80
CA ALA A 26 13.35 11.24 18.36
C ALA A 26 13.78 12.21 19.47
N GLN A 27 13.11 13.36 19.62
CA GLN A 27 13.41 14.35 20.68
C GLN A 27 12.55 14.20 21.94
N SER A 28 11.44 13.44 21.89
CA SER A 28 10.62 13.16 23.07
C SER A 28 10.96 11.78 23.63
N SER A 29 11.80 11.68 24.65
CA SER A 29 12.11 10.52 25.52
C SER A 29 12.04 9.15 24.81
N SER A 30 12.81 9.01 23.73
CA SER A 30 12.96 7.78 22.95
C SER A 30 13.64 6.69 23.80
N PRO A 31 13.12 5.44 23.80
CA PRO A 31 13.84 4.29 24.34
C PRO A 31 15.05 3.89 23.45
N PHE A 32 15.31 4.62 22.36
CA PHE A 32 16.49 4.41 21.54
C PHE A 32 17.71 5.10 22.12
N PRO A 33 18.88 4.47 22.11
CA PRO A 33 20.11 5.08 22.60
C PRO A 33 20.39 6.39 21.84
N SER A 34 20.94 7.38 22.56
CA SER A 34 21.39 8.66 21.98
C SER A 34 22.12 8.44 20.65
N PRO A 35 21.96 9.34 19.66
CA PRO A 35 22.61 9.16 18.36
C PRO A 35 24.09 8.93 18.56
N LEU A 36 24.59 7.79 18.11
CA LEU A 36 25.99 7.43 18.20
C LEU A 36 26.82 8.50 17.48
N PRO A 37 28.00 8.88 18.03
CA PRO A 37 28.88 9.80 17.33
C PRO A 37 29.24 9.23 15.96
N PHE A 38 29.28 10.12 14.95
CA PHE A 38 29.59 9.71 13.57
C PHE A 38 30.99 9.06 13.52
N LYS A 39 31.05 7.85 12.97
CA LYS A 39 32.28 7.08 12.78
C LYS A 39 32.43 6.71 11.31
N LEU A 40 33.46 7.23 10.67
CA LEU A 40 33.72 7.02 9.25
C LEU A 40 33.88 5.53 8.89
N ASP A 41 34.55 4.74 9.73
CA ASP A 41 34.70 3.29 9.48
C ASP A 41 33.36 2.53 9.48
N ARG A 42 32.44 2.93 10.38
CA ARG A 42 31.10 2.35 10.39
C ARG A 42 30.31 2.76 9.14
N ALA A 43 30.35 4.04 8.77
CA ALA A 43 29.72 4.54 7.56
C ALA A 43 30.25 3.81 6.30
N ARG A 44 31.57 3.60 6.23
CA ARG A 44 32.20 2.82 5.16
C ARG A 44 31.69 1.38 5.13
N THR A 45 31.60 0.72 6.28
CA THR A 45 31.07 -0.65 6.37
C THR A 45 29.63 -0.73 5.87
N ILE A 46 28.77 0.22 6.24
CA ILE A 46 27.37 0.30 5.79
C ILE A 46 27.31 0.51 4.28
N PHE A 47 28.11 1.45 3.74
CA PHE A 47 28.20 1.71 2.31
C PHE A 47 28.58 0.44 1.53
N VAL A 48 29.70 -0.20 1.89
CA VAL A 48 30.23 -1.38 1.20
C VAL A 48 29.21 -2.52 1.22
N ARG A 49 28.61 -2.80 2.38
CA ARG A 49 27.62 -3.87 2.51
C ARG A 49 26.36 -3.58 1.69
N THR A 50 25.87 -2.34 1.67
CA THR A 50 24.71 -1.96 0.86
C THR A 50 25.00 -2.08 -0.63
N TRP A 51 26.14 -1.52 -1.08
CA TRP A 51 26.52 -1.56 -2.49
C TRP A 51 26.74 -2.99 -2.99
N GLN A 52 27.44 -3.83 -2.21
CA GLN A 52 27.67 -5.25 -2.54
C GLN A 52 26.35 -6.04 -2.55
N PHE A 53 25.48 -5.82 -1.55
CA PHE A 53 24.20 -6.51 -1.49
C PHE A 53 23.37 -6.27 -2.75
N ILE A 54 23.30 -5.03 -3.22
CA ILE A 54 22.60 -4.69 -4.46
C ILE A 54 23.34 -5.30 -5.67
N ALA A 55 24.67 -5.17 -5.72
CA ALA A 55 25.46 -5.76 -6.81
C ALA A 55 25.24 -7.26 -7.00
N GLU A 56 25.09 -7.99 -5.88
CA GLU A 56 24.96 -9.45 -5.86
C GLU A 56 23.51 -9.93 -6.06
N HIS A 57 22.52 -9.18 -5.53
CA HIS A 57 21.16 -9.70 -5.38
C HIS A 57 20.10 -8.95 -6.19
N TYR A 58 20.38 -7.76 -6.67
CA TYR A 58 19.39 -7.00 -7.44
C TYR A 58 18.94 -7.78 -8.67
N VAL A 59 17.64 -7.84 -8.90
CA VAL A 59 17.02 -8.75 -9.89
C VAL A 59 17.47 -8.49 -11.33
N ASP A 60 17.61 -7.22 -11.76
CA ASP A 60 18.13 -6.89 -13.07
C ASP A 60 19.68 -6.79 -13.04
N PRO A 61 20.41 -7.71 -13.69
CA PRO A 61 21.88 -7.67 -13.74
C PRO A 61 22.44 -6.42 -14.44
N ARG A 62 21.61 -5.64 -15.12
CA ARG A 62 21.98 -4.37 -15.75
C ARG A 62 21.60 -3.15 -14.91
N PHE A 63 21.05 -3.36 -13.71
CA PHE A 63 20.66 -2.31 -12.76
C PHE A 63 19.79 -1.22 -13.40
N ASN A 64 18.80 -1.59 -14.21
CA ASN A 64 17.97 -0.67 -15.00
C ASN A 64 18.80 0.28 -15.90
N GLY A 65 19.94 -0.22 -16.41
CA GLY A 65 20.83 0.52 -17.32
C GLY A 65 21.90 1.36 -16.60
N LEU A 66 22.04 1.25 -15.29
CA LEU A 66 23.08 1.94 -14.54
C LEU A 66 24.43 1.21 -14.61
N ASP A 67 25.51 1.97 -14.72
CA ASP A 67 26.86 1.49 -14.38
C ASP A 67 26.99 1.49 -12.84
N TRP A 68 26.64 0.36 -12.20
CA TRP A 68 26.63 0.23 -10.74
C TRP A 68 27.99 0.40 -10.11
N GLU A 69 29.06 0.05 -10.84
CA GLU A 69 30.44 0.29 -10.42
C GLU A 69 30.78 1.79 -10.38
N ALA A 70 30.35 2.54 -11.41
CA ALA A 70 30.54 4.00 -11.44
C ALA A 70 29.71 4.69 -10.36
N VAL A 71 28.48 4.22 -10.11
CA VAL A 71 27.64 4.66 -8.98
C VAL A 71 28.39 4.42 -7.65
N GLY A 72 28.94 3.22 -7.47
CA GLY A 72 29.71 2.88 -6.28
C GLY A 72 30.87 3.84 -6.04
N ARG A 73 31.72 4.07 -7.05
CA ARG A 73 32.86 5.01 -6.96
C ARG A 73 32.43 6.43 -6.59
N THR A 74 31.34 6.92 -7.20
CA THR A 74 30.82 8.26 -6.99
C THR A 74 30.30 8.44 -5.55
N TYR A 75 29.47 7.50 -5.09
CA TYR A 75 28.85 7.60 -3.77
C TYR A 75 29.80 7.25 -2.63
N GLU A 76 30.80 6.39 -2.85
CA GLU A 76 31.87 6.17 -1.86
C GLU A 76 32.65 7.46 -1.60
N ALA A 77 33.02 8.20 -2.64
CA ALA A 77 33.71 9.48 -2.51
C ALA A 77 32.87 10.52 -1.73
N ARG A 78 31.56 10.60 -2.01
CA ARG A 78 30.63 11.49 -1.28
C ARG A 78 30.44 11.03 0.18
N ALA A 79 30.29 9.73 0.43
CA ALA A 79 30.10 9.17 1.77
C ALA A 79 31.30 9.42 2.70
N ARG A 80 32.52 9.48 2.14
CA ARG A 80 33.72 9.83 2.91
C ARG A 80 33.73 11.30 3.39
N GLN A 81 32.96 12.19 2.77
CA GLN A 81 32.84 13.60 3.11
C GLN A 81 31.71 13.89 4.08
N ALA A 82 30.81 12.94 4.34
CA ALA A 82 29.71 13.11 5.27
C ALA A 82 30.24 13.39 6.69
N GLN A 83 29.61 14.32 7.39
CA GLN A 83 29.97 14.72 8.75
C GLN A 83 29.00 14.17 9.80
N THR A 84 27.79 13.72 9.36
CA THR A 84 26.75 13.21 10.24
C THR A 84 26.12 11.93 9.65
N TYR A 85 25.54 11.10 10.53
CA TYR A 85 24.74 9.96 10.06
C TYR A 85 23.51 10.39 9.26
N GLN A 86 22.91 11.53 9.56
CA GLN A 86 21.77 12.04 8.79
C GLN A 86 22.17 12.33 7.34
N GLU A 87 23.28 13.02 7.13
CA GLU A 87 23.81 13.29 5.79
C GLU A 87 24.19 12.00 5.08
N PHE A 88 24.88 11.10 5.77
CA PHE A 88 25.28 9.80 5.24
C PHE A 88 24.06 8.96 4.82
N HIS A 89 23.02 8.82 5.67
CA HIS A 89 21.82 8.06 5.36
C HIS A 89 21.05 8.65 4.16
N ARG A 90 21.03 9.98 4.00
CA ARG A 90 20.46 10.63 2.83
C ARG A 90 21.22 10.25 1.56
N LEU A 91 22.57 10.25 1.59
CA LEU A 91 23.38 9.79 0.46
C LEU A 91 23.13 8.33 0.11
N MET A 92 22.98 7.47 1.11
CA MET A 92 22.63 6.06 0.89
C MET A 92 21.26 5.90 0.23
N ALA A 93 20.26 6.67 0.69
CA ALA A 93 18.94 6.67 0.11
C ALA A 93 18.95 7.19 -1.34
N GLU A 94 19.72 8.25 -1.63
CA GLU A 94 19.93 8.74 -3.00
C GLU A 94 20.54 7.66 -3.89
N MET A 95 21.60 6.98 -3.42
CA MET A 95 22.28 5.92 -4.19
C MET A 95 21.34 4.78 -4.56
N VAL A 96 20.62 4.26 -3.56
CA VAL A 96 19.67 3.16 -3.80
C VAL A 96 18.51 3.61 -4.68
N GLY A 97 18.02 4.83 -4.50
CA GLY A 97 16.95 5.41 -5.30
C GLY A 97 17.27 5.58 -6.79
N LEU A 98 18.56 5.54 -7.20
CA LEU A 98 18.94 5.54 -8.61
C LEU A 98 18.43 4.31 -9.37
N LEU A 99 18.22 3.18 -8.68
CA LEU A 99 17.65 1.97 -9.29
C LEU A 99 16.26 2.22 -9.89
N ASN A 100 15.52 3.19 -9.37
CA ASN A 100 14.24 3.67 -9.91
C ASN A 100 13.24 2.55 -10.23
N ASP A 101 13.21 1.51 -9.39
CA ASP A 101 12.29 0.37 -9.49
C ASP A 101 11.03 0.53 -8.63
N GLY A 102 10.97 1.57 -7.80
CA GLY A 102 9.86 1.84 -6.90
C GLY A 102 9.80 0.96 -5.64
N HIS A 103 10.69 0.00 -5.50
CA HIS A 103 10.75 -0.95 -4.38
C HIS A 103 12.05 -0.89 -3.60
N SER A 104 13.18 -0.75 -4.28
CA SER A 104 14.48 -0.71 -3.63
C SER A 104 14.65 0.58 -2.85
N VAL A 105 14.97 0.46 -1.55
CA VAL A 105 15.06 1.61 -0.64
C VAL A 105 16.08 1.39 0.46
N PHE A 106 16.77 2.45 0.85
CA PHE A 106 17.58 2.50 2.06
C PHE A 106 16.79 3.20 3.17
N LEU A 107 16.66 2.53 4.31
CA LEU A 107 15.95 3.01 5.49
C LEU A 107 16.94 3.37 6.59
N SER A 108 16.85 4.58 7.12
CA SER A 108 17.58 4.96 8.34
C SER A 108 17.15 4.09 9.53
N PRO A 109 17.93 4.07 10.64
CA PRO A 109 17.57 3.30 11.84
C PRO A 109 16.17 3.63 12.38
N ALA A 110 15.78 4.90 12.34
CA ALA A 110 14.45 5.33 12.78
C ALA A 110 13.33 4.76 11.88
N GLN A 111 13.54 4.81 10.57
CA GLN A 111 12.61 4.27 9.58
C GLN A 111 12.50 2.75 9.68
N ALA A 112 13.63 2.05 9.77
CA ALA A 112 13.68 0.60 9.93
C ALA A 112 12.98 0.14 11.22
N GLY A 113 13.21 0.86 12.33
CA GLY A 113 12.57 0.57 13.62
C GLY A 113 11.06 0.77 13.59
N ALA A 114 10.57 1.83 12.96
CA ALA A 114 9.14 2.08 12.78
C ALA A 114 8.46 0.97 11.97
N LEU A 115 9.09 0.57 10.85
CA LEU A 115 8.60 -0.50 10.00
C LEU A 115 8.56 -1.86 10.72
N GLN A 116 9.62 -2.20 11.47
CA GLN A 116 9.67 -3.44 12.25
C GLN A 116 8.58 -3.48 13.32
N SER A 117 8.35 -2.36 14.01
CA SER A 117 7.29 -2.24 15.03
C SER A 117 5.91 -2.46 14.42
N HIS A 118 5.67 -1.91 13.24
CA HIS A 118 4.42 -2.13 12.50
C HIS A 118 4.23 -3.60 12.08
N ARG A 119 5.26 -4.22 11.49
CA ARG A 119 5.22 -5.64 11.04
C ARG A 119 5.07 -6.64 12.17
N ALA A 120 5.70 -6.38 13.30
CA ALA A 120 5.59 -7.23 14.50
C ALA A 120 4.18 -7.22 15.10
N GLY A 121 3.27 -6.40 14.57
CA GLY A 121 1.95 -6.20 15.17
C GLY A 121 2.07 -5.78 16.61
N SER A 122 3.12 -5.02 16.94
CA SER A 122 3.37 -4.55 18.31
C SER A 122 2.20 -3.67 18.73
N SER A 123 1.22 -4.31 19.38
CA SER A 123 0.03 -3.65 19.92
C SER A 123 0.37 -2.53 20.90
N LYS A 124 1.66 -2.42 21.28
CA LYS A 124 2.16 -1.44 22.28
C LYS A 124 2.80 -0.20 21.66
N ALA A 125 3.10 -0.17 20.36
CA ALA A 125 3.61 1.06 19.75
C ALA A 125 2.51 2.13 19.77
N ALA A 126 2.74 3.18 20.55
CA ALA A 126 1.82 4.32 20.65
C ALA A 126 2.10 5.31 19.53
N ILE A 127 1.07 5.76 18.86
CA ILE A 127 1.08 6.79 17.84
C ILE A 127 0.24 7.96 18.33
N THR A 128 0.75 9.16 18.22
CA THR A 128 -0.05 10.38 18.44
C THR A 128 -0.42 10.97 17.09
N GLY A 129 -1.71 11.16 16.84
CA GLY A 129 -2.17 11.69 15.56
C GLY A 129 -3.69 11.69 15.40
N LEU A 130 -4.12 11.74 14.16
CA LEU A 130 -5.54 11.83 13.76
C LEU A 130 -6.43 10.67 14.25
N ALA A 131 -5.86 9.58 14.73
CA ALA A 131 -6.57 8.35 15.10
C ALA A 131 -7.39 7.76 13.93
N ALA A 132 -6.85 7.82 12.73
CA ALA A 132 -7.43 7.23 11.53
C ALA A 132 -6.34 6.63 10.62
N ASN A 133 -6.72 5.61 9.86
CA ASN A 133 -5.93 5.10 8.75
C ASN A 133 -6.30 5.90 7.50
N VAL A 134 -5.32 6.58 6.91
CA VAL A 134 -5.52 7.46 5.75
C VAL A 134 -4.66 7.01 4.58
N ARG A 135 -5.13 7.31 3.36
CA ARG A 135 -4.42 7.01 2.12
C ARG A 135 -4.35 8.22 1.22
N ALA A 136 -3.16 8.49 0.68
CA ALA A 136 -2.99 9.55 -0.31
C ALA A 136 -3.65 9.17 -1.64
N MET A 137 -4.41 10.11 -2.20
CA MET A 137 -5.10 9.96 -3.48
C MET A 137 -4.38 10.74 -4.59
N PRO A 138 -4.61 10.40 -5.87
CA PRO A 138 -3.94 11.05 -7.00
C PRO A 138 -4.12 12.56 -7.09
N ASP A 139 -5.19 13.09 -6.51
CA ASP A 139 -5.48 14.54 -6.48
C ASP A 139 -4.84 15.25 -5.28
N GLY A 140 -3.97 14.59 -4.54
CA GLY A 140 -3.28 15.11 -3.36
C GLY A 140 -4.09 15.01 -2.08
N SER A 141 -5.39 14.68 -2.11
CA SER A 141 -6.20 14.49 -0.91
C SER A 141 -5.81 13.21 -0.17
N LEU A 142 -6.21 13.11 1.11
CA LEU A 142 -6.10 11.88 1.90
C LEU A 142 -7.49 11.27 2.10
N LEU A 143 -7.68 10.03 1.67
CA LEU A 143 -8.90 9.26 1.92
C LEU A 143 -8.81 8.59 3.29
N ILE A 144 -9.84 8.75 4.12
CA ILE A 144 -9.97 8.02 5.38
C ILE A 144 -10.49 6.62 5.08
N LEU A 145 -9.67 5.60 5.35
CA LEU A 145 -10.04 4.19 5.17
C LEU A 145 -10.74 3.63 6.41
N GLN A 146 -10.24 3.98 7.59
CA GLN A 146 -10.71 3.47 8.88
C GLN A 146 -10.46 4.51 9.97
N VAL A 147 -11.27 4.46 11.03
CA VAL A 147 -11.14 5.33 12.21
C VAL A 147 -10.92 4.46 13.44
N VAL A 148 -10.06 4.91 14.35
CA VAL A 148 -9.81 4.21 15.62
C VAL A 148 -11.02 4.35 16.52
N PRO A 149 -11.62 3.24 17.00
CA PRO A 149 -12.78 3.30 17.88
C PRO A 149 -12.47 3.99 19.22
N ASN A 150 -13.49 4.62 19.81
CA ASN A 150 -13.43 5.31 21.09
C ASN A 150 -12.44 6.49 21.11
N THR A 151 -12.27 7.16 19.99
CA THR A 151 -11.49 8.40 19.85
C THR A 151 -12.39 9.57 19.45
N GLN A 152 -11.89 10.81 19.58
CA GLN A 152 -12.64 11.98 19.10
C GLN A 152 -12.85 11.92 17.58
N ALA A 153 -11.88 11.37 16.84
CA ALA A 153 -12.00 11.22 15.40
C ALA A 153 -13.24 10.42 15.00
N GLU A 154 -13.62 9.38 15.74
CA GLU A 154 -14.80 8.55 15.44
C GLU A 154 -16.11 9.35 15.41
N ALA A 155 -16.21 10.41 16.23
CA ALA A 155 -17.39 11.29 16.24
C ALA A 155 -17.39 12.35 15.13
N LEU A 156 -16.24 12.63 14.53
CA LEU A 156 -16.04 13.77 13.63
C LEU A 156 -15.85 13.38 12.16
N VAL A 157 -15.29 12.19 11.91
CA VAL A 157 -14.96 11.70 10.56
C VAL A 157 -15.44 10.26 10.38
N GLN A 158 -15.57 9.85 9.14
CA GLN A 158 -15.99 8.49 8.79
C GLN A 158 -15.14 7.94 7.63
N PRO A 159 -15.07 6.61 7.47
CA PRO A 159 -14.50 6.00 6.28
C PRO A 159 -15.18 6.55 5.00
N GLY A 160 -14.36 6.89 3.99
CA GLY A 160 -14.81 7.53 2.77
C GLY A 160 -14.75 9.06 2.79
N ASP A 161 -14.54 9.71 3.94
CA ASP A 161 -14.23 11.12 4.00
C ASP A 161 -12.83 11.40 3.42
N ARG A 162 -12.67 12.57 2.83
CA ARG A 162 -11.39 13.03 2.27
C ARG A 162 -10.90 14.26 3.01
N ILE A 163 -9.62 14.27 3.37
CA ILE A 163 -8.94 15.45 3.89
C ILE A 163 -8.33 16.17 2.70
N LEU A 164 -8.74 17.43 2.47
CA LEU A 164 -8.30 18.25 1.37
C LEU A 164 -7.20 19.25 1.78
N ALA A 165 -7.25 19.72 3.02
CA ALA A 165 -6.31 20.68 3.57
C ALA A 165 -6.06 20.41 5.05
N VAL A 166 -4.92 20.89 5.55
CA VAL A 166 -4.52 20.86 6.96
C VAL A 166 -4.09 22.28 7.36
N ASP A 167 -4.71 22.83 8.42
CA ASP A 167 -4.49 24.20 8.89
C ASP A 167 -4.55 25.24 7.76
N GLY A 168 -5.57 25.09 6.90
CA GLY A 168 -5.84 25.98 5.76
C GLY A 168 -4.92 25.82 4.55
N VAL A 169 -3.97 24.90 4.58
CA VAL A 169 -3.07 24.66 3.43
C VAL A 169 -3.49 23.39 2.71
N SER A 170 -3.69 23.52 1.39
CA SER A 170 -4.09 22.42 0.52
C SER A 170 -3.02 21.32 0.46
N LEU A 171 -3.43 20.07 0.63
CA LEU A 171 -2.56 18.90 0.49
C LEU A 171 -2.09 18.65 -0.95
N ALA A 172 -2.80 19.21 -1.94
CA ALA A 172 -2.40 19.16 -3.34
C ALA A 172 -1.22 20.13 -3.64
N GLU A 173 -1.05 21.18 -2.82
CA GLU A 173 0.00 22.19 -2.96
C GLU A 173 1.24 21.87 -2.12
N GLU A 174 1.02 21.34 -0.90
CA GLU A 174 2.08 21.00 0.05
C GLU A 174 1.77 19.70 0.77
N ASP A 175 2.73 18.79 0.82
CA ASP A 175 2.60 17.56 1.60
C ASP A 175 2.65 17.87 3.10
N ARG A 176 1.49 17.83 3.74
CA ARG A 176 1.31 18.03 5.17
C ARG A 176 0.87 16.78 5.92
N LEU A 177 1.08 15.61 5.35
CA LEU A 177 0.74 14.35 6.01
C LEU A 177 1.33 14.28 7.44
N ALA A 178 2.56 14.74 7.61
CA ALA A 178 3.24 14.79 8.91
C ALA A 178 2.51 15.63 9.96
N TRP A 179 1.71 16.65 9.54
CA TRP A 179 0.96 17.51 10.44
C TRP A 179 -0.23 16.83 11.10
N LEU A 180 -0.72 15.74 10.52
CA LEU A 180 -1.77 14.91 11.11
C LEU A 180 -1.26 14.06 12.28
N PHE A 181 0.06 13.94 12.41
CA PHE A 181 0.74 13.14 13.42
C PHE A 181 1.72 14.01 14.20
N GLY A 182 2.23 13.51 15.33
CA GLY A 182 3.24 14.20 16.13
C GLY A 182 2.75 14.60 17.51
N ASN A 183 3.14 15.77 18.01
CA ASN A 183 2.83 16.20 19.39
C ASN A 183 1.33 16.33 19.64
N GLN A 184 0.93 16.21 20.92
CA GLN A 184 -0.43 16.49 21.36
C GLN A 184 -0.88 17.90 20.92
N GLY A 185 -2.18 18.08 20.80
CA GLY A 185 -2.80 19.32 20.34
C GLY A 185 -3.86 19.03 19.30
N SER A 186 -4.45 20.06 18.73
CA SER A 186 -5.47 19.94 17.71
C SER A 186 -4.94 20.40 16.36
N VAL A 187 -5.57 19.93 15.30
CA VAL A 187 -5.32 20.32 13.92
C VAL A 187 -6.65 20.62 13.26
N THR A 188 -6.72 21.65 12.43
CA THR A 188 -7.89 21.93 11.59
C THR A 188 -7.74 21.20 10.29
N VAL A 189 -8.67 20.31 9.94
CA VAL A 189 -8.71 19.62 8.65
C VAL A 189 -9.90 20.06 7.84
N THR A 190 -9.70 20.36 6.55
CA THR A 190 -10.80 20.58 5.62
C THR A 190 -11.23 19.22 5.09
N LEU A 191 -12.40 18.75 5.52
CA LEU A 191 -12.99 17.46 5.16
C LEU A 191 -14.03 17.58 4.07
N GLN A 192 -14.07 16.62 3.17
CA GLN A 192 -15.14 16.44 2.20
C GLN A 192 -15.70 15.02 2.27
N SER A 193 -16.94 14.90 2.72
CA SER A 193 -17.71 13.65 2.57
C SER A 193 -18.26 13.53 1.15
N PRO A 194 -18.46 12.31 0.61
CA PRO A 194 -19.08 12.11 -0.70
C PRO A 194 -20.41 12.85 -0.83
N GLY A 195 -20.58 13.58 -1.93
CA GLY A 195 -21.81 14.35 -2.22
C GLY A 195 -22.07 15.57 -1.34
N ARG A 196 -21.16 15.94 -0.45
CA ARG A 196 -21.29 17.10 0.44
C ARG A 196 -20.21 18.15 0.16
N PRO A 197 -20.49 19.44 0.42
CA PRO A 197 -19.45 20.48 0.32
C PRO A 197 -18.36 20.27 1.39
N PRO A 198 -17.13 20.76 1.14
CA PRO A 198 -16.09 20.75 2.14
C PRO A 198 -16.47 21.50 3.42
N ARG A 199 -15.97 21.05 4.56
CA ARG A 199 -16.15 21.69 5.87
C ARG A 199 -14.88 21.59 6.70
N ASP A 200 -14.63 22.60 7.52
CA ASP A 200 -13.51 22.56 8.46
C ASP A 200 -13.92 21.86 9.75
N VAL A 201 -13.01 21.01 10.25
CA VAL A 201 -13.21 20.26 11.49
C VAL A 201 -11.92 20.34 12.31
N VAL A 202 -12.05 20.70 13.57
CA VAL A 202 -10.93 20.67 14.52
C VAL A 202 -10.89 19.30 15.17
N ILE A 203 -9.77 18.60 15.00
CA ILE A 203 -9.56 17.25 15.52
C ILE A 203 -8.36 17.24 16.45
N ALA A 204 -8.54 16.67 17.66
CA ALA A 204 -7.43 16.44 18.56
C ALA A 204 -6.52 15.34 18.01
N ARG A 205 -5.21 15.53 18.18
CA ARG A 205 -4.25 14.44 18.01
C ARG A 205 -4.24 13.62 19.28
N GLU A 206 -4.75 12.42 19.18
CA GLU A 206 -4.86 11.48 20.31
C GLU A 206 -3.74 10.44 20.23
N THR A 207 -3.33 9.94 21.39
CA THR A 207 -2.38 8.83 21.46
C THR A 207 -3.15 7.51 21.49
N TYR A 208 -2.88 6.66 20.51
CA TYR A 208 -3.49 5.33 20.39
C TYR A 208 -2.41 4.30 20.04
N SER A 209 -2.68 3.04 20.35
CA SER A 209 -1.81 1.94 19.95
C SER A 209 -2.19 1.40 18.56
N LEU A 210 -1.22 0.87 17.82
CA LEU A 210 -1.48 0.20 16.54
C LEU A 210 -2.50 -0.95 16.68
N GLY A 211 -2.55 -1.59 17.84
CA GLY A 211 -3.54 -2.64 18.12
C GLY A 211 -4.99 -2.17 18.24
N GLN A 212 -5.22 -0.85 18.37
CA GLN A 212 -6.56 -0.25 18.37
C GLN A 212 -7.07 0.07 16.96
N LEU A 213 -6.18 0.07 15.96
CA LEU A 213 -6.65 0.20 14.57
C LEU A 213 -7.57 -0.95 14.22
N PRO A 214 -8.69 -0.68 13.53
CA PRO A 214 -9.54 -1.73 13.02
C PRO A 214 -8.75 -2.71 12.15
N PRO A 215 -9.21 -3.98 12.04
CA PRO A 215 -8.61 -4.90 11.09
C PRO A 215 -8.56 -4.30 9.68
N PRO A 216 -7.51 -4.56 8.86
CA PRO A 216 -7.40 -4.02 7.51
C PRO A 216 -8.37 -4.72 6.52
N VAL A 217 -9.57 -5.01 7.02
CA VAL A 217 -10.65 -5.68 6.28
C VAL A 217 -11.96 -5.01 6.67
N PHE A 218 -12.74 -4.62 5.67
CA PHE A 218 -14.11 -4.10 5.86
C PHE A 218 -15.08 -4.92 5.04
N ALA A 219 -16.21 -5.31 5.62
CA ALA A 219 -17.23 -6.10 4.93
C ALA A 219 -18.62 -5.63 5.27
N ARG A 220 -19.47 -5.51 4.25
CA ARG A 220 -20.91 -5.26 4.40
C ARG A 220 -21.70 -5.88 3.24
N ARG A 221 -23.02 -5.92 3.36
CA ARG A 221 -23.88 -6.15 2.20
C ARG A 221 -24.14 -4.81 1.52
N LEU A 222 -24.03 -4.79 0.20
CA LEU A 222 -24.52 -3.67 -0.62
C LEU A 222 -26.01 -3.89 -0.75
N ASP A 223 -26.67 -4.40 -1.51
CA ASP A 223 -28.07 -4.84 -1.43
C ASP A 223 -28.20 -6.09 -0.53
N GLN A 224 -29.40 -6.62 -0.40
CA GLN A 224 -29.64 -7.77 0.46
C GLN A 224 -28.85 -9.02 0.06
N ASP A 225 -28.42 -9.13 -1.23
CA ASP A 225 -27.85 -10.34 -1.82
C ASP A 225 -26.43 -10.18 -2.40
N ILE A 226 -25.83 -8.99 -2.37
CA ILE A 226 -24.45 -8.75 -2.81
C ILE A 226 -23.56 -8.46 -1.61
N GLY A 227 -22.51 -9.26 -1.45
CA GLY A 227 -21.46 -9.00 -0.47
C GLY A 227 -20.44 -8.01 -1.02
N TYR A 228 -19.91 -7.16 -0.15
CA TYR A 228 -18.76 -6.30 -0.39
C TYR A 228 -17.69 -6.58 0.66
N LEU A 229 -16.46 -6.75 0.20
CA LEU A 229 -15.29 -7.03 1.03
C LEU A 229 -14.13 -6.16 0.56
N ALA A 230 -13.75 -5.15 1.32
CA ALA A 230 -12.50 -4.42 1.10
C ALA A 230 -11.38 -5.05 1.91
N ILE A 231 -10.21 -5.23 1.28
CA ILE A 231 -8.99 -5.72 1.90
C ILE A 231 -7.92 -4.65 1.67
N TYR A 232 -7.49 -3.98 2.73
CA TYR A 232 -6.56 -2.86 2.64
C TYR A 232 -5.09 -3.31 2.63
N ASP A 233 -4.76 -4.46 3.22
CA ASP A 233 -3.42 -5.05 3.17
C ASP A 233 -3.43 -6.56 3.56
N PHE A 234 -2.26 -7.20 3.34
CA PHE A 234 -1.94 -8.55 3.79
C PHE A 234 -0.74 -8.55 4.75
N LEU A 235 -0.48 -7.44 5.46
CA LEU A 235 0.73 -7.25 6.27
C LEU A 235 0.72 -8.03 7.58
N SER A 236 -0.46 -8.36 8.10
CA SER A 236 -0.60 -9.12 9.36
C SER A 236 -0.56 -10.62 9.13
N PHE A 237 0.13 -11.36 9.99
CA PHE A 237 0.06 -12.84 10.03
C PHE A 237 -1.34 -13.39 10.34
N THR A 238 -2.30 -12.53 10.64
CA THR A 238 -3.71 -12.88 10.85
C THR A 238 -4.61 -12.46 9.70
N SER A 239 -4.08 -11.92 8.58
CA SER A 239 -4.88 -11.38 7.47
C SER A 239 -5.82 -12.44 6.88
N GLU A 240 -5.35 -13.67 6.63
CA GLU A 240 -6.21 -14.77 6.17
C GLU A 240 -7.38 -15.03 7.15
N ALA A 241 -7.10 -15.13 8.44
CA ALA A 241 -8.14 -15.38 9.45
C ALA A 241 -9.19 -14.26 9.50
N ARG A 242 -8.74 -13.00 9.42
CA ARG A 242 -9.64 -11.82 9.43
C ARG A 242 -10.54 -11.78 8.20
N VAL A 243 -9.98 -12.05 7.01
CA VAL A 243 -10.77 -12.15 5.76
C VAL A 243 -11.78 -13.29 5.85
N ARG A 244 -11.38 -14.44 6.36
CA ARG A 244 -12.26 -15.60 6.58
C ARG A 244 -13.42 -15.25 7.51
N ASP A 245 -13.16 -14.58 8.61
CA ASP A 245 -14.18 -14.20 9.58
C ASP A 245 -15.14 -13.15 9.03
N ALA A 246 -14.64 -12.18 8.26
CA ALA A 246 -15.45 -11.20 7.54
C ALA A 246 -16.39 -11.88 6.51
N LEU A 247 -15.86 -12.82 5.71
CA LEU A 247 -16.66 -13.61 4.76
C LEU A 247 -17.73 -14.47 5.46
N ARG A 248 -17.37 -15.10 6.58
CA ARG A 248 -18.34 -15.86 7.39
C ARG A 248 -19.45 -14.95 7.94
N ALA A 249 -19.12 -13.73 8.33
CA ALA A 249 -20.11 -12.74 8.78
C ALA A 249 -21.08 -12.37 7.66
N LEU A 250 -20.59 -12.13 6.45
CA LEU A 250 -21.43 -11.88 5.27
C LEU A 250 -22.36 -13.06 4.96
N LEU A 251 -21.85 -14.29 5.01
CA LEU A 251 -22.61 -15.50 4.71
C LEU A 251 -23.68 -15.82 5.78
N ARG A 252 -23.45 -15.45 7.05
CA ARG A 252 -24.48 -15.59 8.11
C ARG A 252 -25.72 -14.72 7.86
N GLY A 253 -25.58 -13.60 7.15
CA GLY A 253 -26.70 -12.73 6.77
C GLY A 253 -27.63 -13.30 5.70
N GLY A 254 -27.47 -14.57 5.28
CA GLY A 254 -28.24 -15.24 4.23
C GLY A 254 -27.42 -15.49 2.95
N PRO A 255 -27.99 -16.17 1.94
CA PRO A 255 -27.31 -16.46 0.69
C PRO A 255 -26.92 -15.18 -0.04
N LEU A 256 -25.77 -15.21 -0.72
CA LEU A 256 -25.28 -14.18 -1.61
C LEU A 256 -25.50 -14.60 -3.06
N ARG A 257 -25.78 -13.64 -3.94
CA ARG A 257 -25.78 -13.81 -5.41
C ARG A 257 -24.48 -13.34 -6.06
N GLY A 258 -23.65 -12.61 -5.33
CA GLY A 258 -22.34 -12.14 -5.79
C GLY A 258 -21.52 -11.55 -4.68
N LEU A 259 -20.22 -11.40 -4.94
CA LEU A 259 -19.27 -10.78 -4.03
C LEU A 259 -18.37 -9.81 -4.79
N VAL A 260 -18.31 -8.58 -4.33
CA VAL A 260 -17.33 -7.58 -4.75
C VAL A 260 -16.18 -7.63 -3.77
N ILE A 261 -14.96 -7.87 -4.26
CA ILE A 261 -13.72 -7.77 -3.49
C ILE A 261 -13.01 -6.50 -3.92
N ASP A 262 -12.83 -5.55 -3.00
CA ASP A 262 -12.20 -4.26 -3.29
C ASP A 262 -10.75 -4.24 -2.83
N LEU A 263 -9.84 -4.11 -3.80
CA LEU A 263 -8.40 -4.00 -3.61
C LEU A 263 -7.86 -2.63 -4.03
N ARG A 264 -8.72 -1.65 -4.37
CA ARG A 264 -8.28 -0.34 -4.89
C ARG A 264 -7.45 0.47 -3.91
N ALA A 265 -7.52 0.13 -2.64
CA ALA A 265 -6.69 0.70 -1.58
C ALA A 265 -5.80 -0.36 -0.90
N ASN A 266 -5.41 -1.42 -1.60
CA ASN A 266 -4.60 -2.50 -1.05
C ASN A 266 -3.10 -2.23 -1.24
N ASP A 267 -2.35 -2.15 -0.12
CA ASP A 267 -0.91 -1.88 -0.11
C ASP A 267 -0.03 -3.15 -0.25
N GLY A 268 -0.65 -4.30 -0.53
CA GLY A 268 0.09 -5.56 -0.62
C GLY A 268 0.37 -6.19 0.74
N GLY A 269 1.50 -6.88 0.87
CA GLY A 269 1.90 -7.50 2.13
C GLY A 269 2.51 -8.89 1.98
N ILE A 270 2.26 -9.76 2.97
CA ILE A 270 2.88 -11.09 3.10
C ILE A 270 2.26 -12.05 2.09
N ILE A 271 3.05 -12.54 1.15
CA ILE A 271 2.61 -13.47 0.08
C ILE A 271 1.89 -14.69 0.65
N GLY A 272 2.42 -15.32 1.70
CA GLY A 272 1.77 -16.48 2.33
C GLY A 272 0.37 -16.20 2.87
N GLN A 273 0.12 -14.97 3.38
CA GLN A 273 -1.21 -14.55 3.84
C GLN A 273 -2.15 -14.34 2.65
N MET A 274 -1.69 -13.68 1.61
CA MET A 274 -2.45 -13.48 0.37
C MET A 274 -2.81 -14.82 -0.28
N VAL A 275 -1.86 -15.76 -0.39
CA VAL A 275 -2.10 -17.11 -0.91
C VAL A 275 -3.10 -17.88 -0.03
N GLY A 276 -3.03 -17.72 1.29
CA GLY A 276 -4.04 -18.27 2.22
C GLY A 276 -5.44 -17.72 1.94
N VAL A 277 -5.56 -16.42 1.67
CA VAL A 277 -6.84 -15.77 1.28
C VAL A 277 -7.34 -16.31 -0.06
N LEU A 278 -6.46 -16.48 -1.07
CA LEU A 278 -6.84 -17.13 -2.34
C LEU A 278 -7.49 -18.50 -2.13
N GLY A 279 -6.97 -19.29 -1.18
CA GLY A 279 -7.54 -20.60 -0.83
C GLY A 279 -8.97 -20.57 -0.31
N LEU A 280 -9.48 -19.42 0.12
CA LEU A 280 -10.89 -19.24 0.51
C LEU A 280 -11.83 -19.20 -0.72
N PHE A 281 -11.30 -18.96 -1.92
CA PHE A 281 -12.04 -18.78 -3.18
C PHE A 281 -11.69 -19.81 -4.26
N ILE A 282 -10.45 -20.34 -4.25
CA ILE A 282 -9.90 -21.24 -5.25
C ILE A 282 -9.44 -22.54 -4.56
N ASN A 283 -9.86 -23.68 -5.10
CA ASN A 283 -9.53 -24.98 -4.50
C ASN A 283 -8.21 -25.55 -5.05
N GLY A 284 -7.10 -24.98 -4.60
CA GLY A 284 -5.78 -25.41 -5.07
C GLY A 284 -5.39 -24.84 -6.43
N GLY A 285 -4.19 -25.18 -6.88
CA GLY A 285 -3.62 -24.72 -8.15
C GLY A 285 -2.49 -23.72 -7.99
N PRO A 286 -1.88 -23.27 -9.09
CA PRO A 286 -0.74 -22.36 -9.04
C PRO A 286 -1.16 -20.95 -8.56
N ALA A 287 -0.37 -20.37 -7.67
CA ALA A 287 -0.47 -18.97 -7.30
C ALA A 287 0.63 -18.10 -7.97
N GLY A 288 1.33 -18.66 -8.97
CA GLY A 288 2.45 -18.02 -9.63
C GLY A 288 3.79 -18.33 -8.98
N GLU A 289 4.81 -17.63 -9.44
CA GLU A 289 6.18 -17.86 -9.01
C GLU A 289 7.01 -16.57 -9.04
N TYR A 290 8.02 -16.53 -8.19
CA TYR A 290 9.04 -15.50 -8.25
C TYR A 290 10.30 -16.06 -8.91
N VAL A 291 10.78 -15.35 -9.92
CA VAL A 291 11.94 -15.72 -10.73
C VAL A 291 13.07 -14.74 -10.44
N GLY A 292 14.18 -15.25 -9.93
CA GLY A 292 15.36 -14.47 -9.62
C GLY A 292 16.27 -14.23 -10.83
N ARG A 293 17.44 -13.70 -10.54
CA ARG A 293 18.50 -13.38 -11.52
C ARG A 293 19.02 -14.60 -12.26
N ARG A 294 19.03 -15.75 -11.62
CA ARG A 294 19.47 -17.04 -12.18
C ARG A 294 18.25 -17.86 -12.56
N ALA A 295 18.34 -18.61 -13.65
CA ALA A 295 17.23 -19.40 -14.19
C ALA A 295 16.74 -20.51 -13.21
N ASP A 296 17.61 -20.98 -12.30
CA ASP A 296 17.30 -21.96 -11.26
C ASP A 296 16.79 -21.35 -9.95
N ASP A 297 16.79 -20.02 -9.84
CA ASP A 297 16.34 -19.30 -8.65
C ASP A 297 14.83 -18.95 -8.75
N VAL A 298 14.00 -19.96 -8.52
CA VAL A 298 12.54 -19.86 -8.65
C VAL A 298 11.84 -20.29 -7.37
N ASP A 299 10.97 -19.43 -6.84
CA ASP A 299 10.08 -19.73 -5.73
C ASP A 299 8.65 -19.91 -6.23
N VAL A 300 8.16 -21.15 -6.20
CA VAL A 300 6.80 -21.50 -6.66
C VAL A 300 5.81 -21.37 -5.51
N TYR A 301 4.68 -20.73 -5.77
CA TYR A 301 3.58 -20.61 -4.82
C TYR A 301 2.35 -21.38 -5.31
N THR A 302 1.75 -22.12 -4.37
CA THR A 302 0.58 -22.96 -4.63
C THR A 302 -0.55 -22.60 -3.67
N ILE A 303 -1.76 -22.44 -4.22
CA ILE A 303 -2.97 -22.15 -3.46
C ILE A 303 -3.33 -23.41 -2.64
N PRO A 304 -3.61 -23.30 -1.32
CA PRO A 304 -4.04 -24.44 -0.51
C PRO A 304 -5.38 -25.00 -0.99
N SER A 305 -5.48 -26.34 -1.12
CA SER A 305 -6.74 -27.02 -1.41
C SER A 305 -7.58 -27.28 -0.15
N GLY A 306 -8.88 -27.55 -0.33
CA GLY A 306 -9.80 -27.92 0.75
C GLY A 306 -10.18 -26.76 1.69
N ARG A 307 -9.92 -25.51 1.32
CA ARG A 307 -10.17 -24.32 2.17
C ARG A 307 -11.29 -23.41 1.68
N VAL A 308 -11.84 -23.68 0.49
CA VAL A 308 -12.92 -22.86 -0.08
C VAL A 308 -14.09 -22.81 0.88
N LEU A 309 -14.53 -21.61 1.22
CA LEU A 309 -15.66 -21.44 2.12
C LEU A 309 -16.95 -21.91 1.46
N ARG A 310 -17.73 -22.67 2.23
CA ARG A 310 -19.06 -23.11 1.78
C ARG A 310 -19.91 -21.89 1.43
N GLY A 311 -20.49 -21.89 0.22
CA GLY A 311 -21.26 -20.77 -0.31
C GLY A 311 -20.47 -19.78 -1.18
N LEU A 312 -19.14 -19.98 -1.32
CA LEU A 312 -18.32 -19.17 -2.23
C LEU A 312 -17.89 -19.90 -3.51
N ALA A 313 -17.97 -21.25 -3.55
CA ALA A 313 -17.39 -22.05 -4.65
C ALA A 313 -17.88 -21.59 -6.03
N ASP A 314 -19.20 -21.42 -6.20
CA ASP A 314 -19.84 -21.06 -7.46
C ASP A 314 -20.36 -19.61 -7.47
N LEU A 315 -20.07 -18.85 -6.40
CA LEU A 315 -20.52 -17.48 -6.26
C LEU A 315 -19.83 -16.59 -7.30
N PRO A 316 -20.55 -15.82 -8.14
CA PRO A 316 -19.94 -14.80 -8.98
C PRO A 316 -19.11 -13.80 -8.16
N ILE A 317 -17.89 -13.53 -8.61
CA ILE A 317 -16.97 -12.59 -7.93
C ILE A 317 -16.46 -11.56 -8.92
N ALA A 318 -16.49 -10.30 -8.52
CA ALA A 318 -15.76 -9.21 -9.16
C ALA A 318 -14.68 -8.68 -8.21
N VAL A 319 -13.50 -8.42 -8.74
CA VAL A 319 -12.39 -7.77 -8.02
C VAL A 319 -12.28 -6.35 -8.52
N LEU A 320 -12.42 -5.37 -7.64
CA LEU A 320 -12.13 -3.97 -7.94
C LEU A 320 -10.63 -3.73 -7.77
N ALA A 321 -9.99 -3.21 -8.81
CA ALA A 321 -8.56 -2.91 -8.81
C ALA A 321 -8.27 -1.58 -9.55
N GLY A 322 -7.09 -1.03 -9.33
CA GLY A 322 -6.70 0.22 -9.97
C GLY A 322 -5.31 0.69 -9.55
N PRO A 323 -4.94 1.96 -9.81
CA PRO A 323 -3.61 2.50 -9.53
C PRO A 323 -3.18 2.43 -8.07
N GLY A 324 -4.12 2.23 -7.15
CA GLY A 324 -3.86 2.06 -5.73
C GLY A 324 -3.78 0.60 -5.26
N THR A 325 -3.84 -0.37 -6.17
CA THR A 325 -3.64 -1.79 -5.86
C THR A 325 -2.16 -2.13 -6.04
N HIS A 326 -1.47 -2.58 -4.98
CA HIS A 326 -0.02 -2.78 -5.03
C HIS A 326 0.40 -4.18 -4.58
N SER A 327 1.54 -4.67 -5.12
CA SER A 327 2.28 -5.83 -4.65
C SER A 327 1.39 -7.09 -4.55
N ALA A 328 1.22 -7.67 -3.34
CA ALA A 328 0.34 -8.82 -3.14
C ALA A 328 -1.12 -8.56 -3.55
N GLY A 329 -1.57 -7.29 -3.61
CA GLY A 329 -2.87 -6.89 -4.16
C GLY A 329 -2.96 -7.10 -5.66
N ASP A 330 -1.93 -6.65 -6.42
CA ASP A 330 -1.81 -6.93 -7.87
C ASP A 330 -1.82 -8.44 -8.12
N ILE A 331 -1.00 -9.18 -7.35
CA ILE A 331 -0.86 -10.62 -7.47
C ILE A 331 -2.19 -11.32 -7.21
N PHE A 332 -2.91 -10.92 -6.16
CA PHE A 332 -4.25 -11.47 -5.87
C PHE A 332 -5.20 -11.28 -7.05
N ALA A 333 -5.29 -10.06 -7.59
CA ALA A 333 -6.15 -9.76 -8.73
C ALA A 333 -5.74 -10.58 -9.97
N ALA A 334 -4.44 -10.68 -10.26
CA ALA A 334 -3.91 -11.46 -11.39
C ALA A 334 -4.24 -12.96 -11.25
N VAL A 335 -4.08 -13.54 -10.06
CA VAL A 335 -4.36 -14.95 -9.81
C VAL A 335 -5.86 -15.25 -9.94
N MET A 336 -6.71 -14.39 -9.36
CA MET A 336 -8.17 -14.51 -9.49
C MET A 336 -8.61 -14.45 -10.97
N GLN A 337 -7.99 -13.57 -11.76
CA GLN A 337 -8.23 -13.45 -13.20
C GLN A 337 -7.72 -14.67 -13.97
N ALA A 338 -6.48 -15.10 -13.74
CA ALA A 338 -5.85 -16.24 -14.42
C ALA A 338 -6.63 -17.55 -14.20
N HIS A 339 -7.14 -17.76 -12.99
CA HIS A 339 -8.02 -18.89 -12.66
C HIS A 339 -9.46 -18.72 -13.14
N ARG A 340 -9.81 -17.59 -13.78
CA ARG A 340 -11.18 -17.23 -14.17
C ARG A 340 -12.15 -17.27 -12.99
N ARG A 341 -11.64 -17.07 -11.78
CA ARG A 341 -12.42 -17.10 -10.55
C ARG A 341 -13.18 -15.80 -10.33
N ALA A 342 -12.63 -14.70 -10.81
CA ALA A 342 -13.27 -13.40 -10.78
C ALA A 342 -12.98 -12.60 -12.06
N ARG A 343 -13.86 -11.63 -12.36
CA ARG A 343 -13.61 -10.57 -13.32
C ARG A 343 -12.99 -9.38 -12.60
N VAL A 344 -11.95 -8.80 -13.16
CA VAL A 344 -11.33 -7.58 -12.64
C VAL A 344 -12.04 -6.36 -13.25
N VAL A 345 -12.50 -5.44 -12.40
CA VAL A 345 -13.23 -4.22 -12.78
C VAL A 345 -12.49 -2.99 -12.25
N GLY A 346 -12.42 -1.94 -13.04
CA GLY A 346 -11.83 -0.66 -12.61
C GLY A 346 -10.78 -0.14 -13.57
N LEU A 347 -9.58 0.13 -13.08
CA LEU A 347 -8.46 0.67 -13.84
C LEU A 347 -7.27 -0.30 -13.81
N PRO A 348 -6.30 -0.19 -14.77
CA PRO A 348 -5.06 -0.94 -14.71
C PRO A 348 -4.33 -0.72 -13.38
N THR A 349 -3.75 -1.79 -12.84
CA THR A 349 -2.88 -1.70 -11.66
C THR A 349 -1.44 -1.35 -12.07
N PRO A 350 -0.59 -0.85 -11.18
CA PRO A 350 0.78 -0.45 -11.53
C PRO A 350 1.70 -1.64 -11.85
N GLY A 351 1.44 -2.81 -11.27
CA GLY A 351 2.32 -3.96 -11.41
C GLY A 351 3.62 -3.81 -10.63
N ASN A 352 3.51 -3.34 -9.42
CA ASN A 352 4.64 -3.18 -8.52
C ASN A 352 4.72 -4.41 -7.60
N VAL A 353 5.31 -5.51 -8.10
CA VAL A 353 5.14 -6.87 -7.55
C VAL A 353 6.44 -7.60 -7.22
N GLU A 354 7.58 -6.93 -7.28
CA GLU A 354 8.87 -7.56 -7.03
C GLU A 354 8.99 -8.10 -5.60
N MET A 355 9.72 -9.21 -5.46
CA MET A 355 10.11 -9.72 -4.15
C MET A 355 11.26 -8.89 -3.60
N LEU A 356 11.12 -8.45 -2.35
CA LEU A 356 12.13 -7.66 -1.66
C LEU A 356 12.89 -8.52 -0.66
N HIS A 357 14.21 -8.42 -0.68
CA HIS A 357 15.04 -8.87 0.42
C HIS A 357 15.56 -7.71 1.25
N ALA A 358 15.63 -7.93 2.55
CA ALA A 358 16.13 -6.94 3.51
C ALA A 358 17.51 -7.32 4.00
N LEU A 359 18.47 -6.38 3.95
CA LEU A 359 19.73 -6.46 4.62
C LEU A 359 19.72 -5.54 5.83
N HIS A 360 19.87 -6.09 7.04
CA HIS A 360 20.07 -5.33 8.27
C HIS A 360 21.53 -4.89 8.41
N LEU A 361 21.72 -3.62 8.74
CA LEU A 361 23.02 -2.98 8.80
C LEU A 361 23.45 -2.69 10.25
N PRO A 362 24.77 -2.53 10.52
CA PRO A 362 25.29 -2.49 11.89
C PRO A 362 24.84 -1.32 12.75
N ASP A 363 24.32 -0.24 12.15
CA ASP A 363 23.81 0.94 12.85
C ASP A 363 22.30 0.88 13.10
N GLY A 364 21.62 -0.22 12.68
CA GLY A 364 20.18 -0.37 12.72
C GLY A 364 19.46 0.14 11.47
N SER A 365 20.19 0.72 10.50
CA SER A 365 19.65 1.00 9.18
C SER A 365 19.36 -0.31 8.41
N MET A 366 18.61 -0.22 7.32
CA MET A 366 18.24 -1.37 6.51
C MET A 366 18.20 -0.99 5.04
N VAL A 367 18.58 -1.91 4.16
CA VAL A 367 18.30 -1.78 2.73
C VAL A 367 17.35 -2.87 2.30
N TRP A 368 16.35 -2.50 1.53
CA TRP A 368 15.55 -3.41 0.73
C TRP A 368 15.97 -3.30 -0.72
N ALA A 369 16.08 -4.45 -1.38
CA ALA A 369 16.31 -4.50 -2.82
C ALA A 369 15.37 -5.52 -3.45
N ALA A 370 14.90 -5.19 -4.66
CA ALA A 370 14.17 -6.09 -5.52
C ALA A 370 15.10 -7.22 -5.99
N VAL A 371 14.73 -8.48 -5.68
CA VAL A 371 15.58 -9.63 -5.95
C VAL A 371 14.95 -10.65 -6.90
N LYS A 372 13.62 -10.63 -7.07
CA LYS A 372 12.91 -11.51 -8.00
C LYS A 372 11.71 -10.81 -8.62
N HIS A 373 11.44 -11.12 -9.89
CA HIS A 373 10.22 -10.72 -10.58
C HIS A 373 9.11 -11.75 -10.40
N TYR A 374 7.89 -11.28 -10.24
CA TYR A 374 6.74 -12.17 -10.16
C TYR A 374 6.21 -12.54 -11.56
N ARG A 375 5.97 -13.85 -11.77
CA ARG A 375 5.29 -14.41 -12.93
C ARG A 375 3.96 -15.03 -12.51
N ALA A 376 2.86 -14.54 -13.07
CA ALA A 376 1.51 -15.02 -12.79
C ALA A 376 1.27 -16.45 -13.32
N PRO A 377 0.21 -17.17 -12.86
CA PRO A 377 -0.09 -18.53 -13.31
C PRO A 377 -0.27 -18.69 -14.81
N ASP A 378 -0.66 -17.63 -15.51
CA ASP A 378 -0.81 -17.59 -16.98
C ASP A 378 0.49 -17.25 -17.72
N GLY A 379 1.62 -17.15 -17.02
CA GLY A 379 2.95 -16.90 -17.55
C GLY A 379 3.31 -15.42 -17.74
N ARG A 380 2.41 -14.47 -17.48
CA ARG A 380 2.69 -13.04 -17.60
C ARG A 380 3.59 -12.55 -16.47
N PHE A 381 4.63 -11.78 -16.79
CA PHE A 381 5.32 -10.94 -15.82
C PHE A 381 4.51 -9.67 -15.58
N LEU A 382 4.27 -9.35 -14.32
CA LEU A 382 3.42 -8.21 -13.94
C LEU A 382 4.21 -6.92 -13.69
N GLU A 383 5.50 -7.01 -13.39
CA GLU A 383 6.31 -5.82 -13.06
C GLU A 383 6.21 -4.75 -14.15
N GLY A 384 5.86 -3.52 -13.74
CA GLY A 384 5.65 -2.37 -14.62
C GLY A 384 4.49 -2.47 -15.62
N ARG A 385 3.72 -3.58 -15.62
CA ARG A 385 2.59 -3.83 -16.54
C ARG A 385 1.26 -3.90 -15.82
N GLY A 386 1.26 -4.43 -14.61
CA GLY A 386 0.09 -4.63 -13.78
C GLY A 386 -0.96 -5.57 -14.35
N VAL A 387 -2.12 -5.56 -13.73
CA VAL A 387 -3.31 -6.28 -14.15
C VAL A 387 -4.17 -5.35 -15.00
N GLN A 388 -4.51 -5.79 -16.21
CA GLN A 388 -5.49 -5.10 -17.04
C GLN A 388 -6.89 -5.56 -16.63
N PRO A 389 -7.83 -4.64 -16.36
CA PRO A 389 -9.18 -5.01 -15.97
C PRO A 389 -9.93 -5.68 -17.13
N ASP A 390 -10.78 -6.66 -16.81
CA ASP A 390 -11.72 -7.27 -17.76
C ASP A 390 -12.83 -6.30 -18.14
N LEU A 391 -13.14 -5.35 -17.25
CA LEU A 391 -14.09 -4.25 -17.48
C LEU A 391 -13.45 -2.93 -17.03
N LEU A 392 -13.07 -2.12 -18.01
CA LEU A 392 -12.49 -0.79 -17.75
C LEU A 392 -13.59 0.19 -17.35
N VAL A 393 -13.48 0.75 -16.14
CA VAL A 393 -14.41 1.76 -15.62
C VAL A 393 -13.60 2.97 -15.11
N PRO A 394 -13.38 4.00 -15.95
CA PRO A 394 -12.55 5.16 -15.59
C PRO A 394 -13.32 6.12 -14.70
N ALA A 395 -13.20 5.93 -13.38
CA ALA A 395 -13.80 6.79 -12.38
C ALA A 395 -12.85 7.04 -11.22
N ASP A 396 -12.90 8.25 -10.67
CA ASP A 396 -12.25 8.65 -9.42
C ASP A 396 -13.10 8.13 -8.24
N TRP A 397 -13.08 6.80 -8.03
CA TRP A 397 -13.97 6.10 -7.10
C TRP A 397 -14.02 6.72 -5.69
N TRP A 398 -12.93 7.31 -5.23
CA TRP A 398 -12.81 7.95 -3.91
C TRP A 398 -13.64 9.24 -3.74
N ARG A 399 -14.30 9.69 -4.81
CA ARG A 399 -15.20 10.84 -4.80
C ARG A 399 -16.67 10.47 -4.56
N TYR A 400 -16.98 9.17 -4.61
CA TYR A 400 -18.34 8.65 -4.51
C TYR A 400 -18.58 7.96 -3.16
N ALA A 401 -19.83 7.98 -2.72
CA ALA A 401 -20.26 7.04 -1.70
C ALA A 401 -20.21 5.62 -2.27
N LEU A 402 -20.01 4.61 -1.41
CA LEU A 402 -19.84 3.23 -1.87
C LEU A 402 -21.01 2.74 -2.73
N ASP A 403 -22.26 3.14 -2.39
CA ASP A 403 -23.46 2.72 -3.10
C ASP A 403 -23.68 3.47 -4.43
N ASP A 404 -22.98 4.60 -4.63
CA ASP A 404 -23.00 5.41 -5.85
C ASP A 404 -21.72 5.28 -6.68
N ASP A 405 -20.77 4.46 -6.25
CA ASP A 405 -19.47 4.27 -6.89
C ASP A 405 -19.65 3.57 -8.25
N PRO A 406 -19.27 4.22 -9.37
CA PRO A 406 -19.45 3.65 -10.71
C PRO A 406 -18.79 2.29 -10.92
N GLN A 407 -17.64 2.04 -10.27
CA GLN A 407 -16.95 0.76 -10.39
C GLN A 407 -17.66 -0.34 -9.58
N VAL A 408 -18.20 -0.01 -8.41
CA VAL A 408 -19.03 -0.94 -7.62
C VAL A 408 -20.32 -1.27 -8.38
N LEU A 409 -21.00 -0.25 -8.91
CA LEU A 409 -22.24 -0.44 -9.69
C LEU A 409 -22.00 -1.30 -10.93
N ALA A 410 -20.88 -1.06 -11.63
CA ALA A 410 -20.48 -1.88 -12.79
C ALA A 410 -20.20 -3.34 -12.39
N ALA A 411 -19.53 -3.58 -11.28
CA ALA A 411 -19.26 -4.92 -10.75
C ALA A 411 -20.58 -5.65 -10.38
N VAL A 412 -21.52 -4.96 -9.77
CA VAL A 412 -22.84 -5.51 -9.43
C VAL A 412 -23.63 -5.83 -10.69
N ALA A 413 -23.66 -4.94 -11.68
CA ALA A 413 -24.34 -5.17 -12.97
C ALA A 413 -23.76 -6.38 -13.70
N LEU A 414 -22.43 -6.52 -13.72
CA LEU A 414 -21.72 -7.67 -14.28
C LEU A 414 -22.18 -9.00 -13.67
N MET A 415 -22.30 -9.06 -12.35
CA MET A 415 -22.73 -10.27 -11.63
C MET A 415 -24.22 -10.58 -11.81
N ARG A 416 -25.04 -9.57 -12.10
CA ARG A 416 -26.48 -9.73 -12.37
C ARG A 416 -26.79 -10.08 -13.83
N GLY A 417 -25.77 -10.08 -14.71
CA GLY A 417 -25.98 -10.32 -16.15
C GLY A 417 -26.74 -9.18 -16.84
N THR A 418 -26.73 -7.99 -16.28
CA THR A 418 -27.40 -6.78 -16.81
C THR A 418 -26.40 -5.86 -17.54
N GLU A 419 -25.40 -6.43 -18.19
CA GLU A 419 -24.41 -5.69 -18.99
C GLU A 419 -25.13 -4.97 -20.14
N GLY A 420 -25.19 -3.66 -20.10
CA GLY A 420 -25.80 -2.84 -21.15
C GLY A 420 -26.50 -1.57 -20.67
N SER A 421 -26.69 -1.39 -19.37
CA SER A 421 -27.15 -0.09 -18.85
C SER A 421 -25.97 0.88 -18.82
N PRO A 422 -26.04 2.05 -19.48
CA PRO A 422 -24.95 3.01 -19.49
C PRO A 422 -24.68 3.48 -18.06
N VAL A 423 -23.44 3.28 -17.59
CA VAL A 423 -22.92 3.96 -16.39
C VAL A 423 -23.06 5.47 -16.67
N PRO A 424 -23.64 6.27 -15.78
CA PRO A 424 -23.75 7.71 -15.99
C PRO A 424 -22.38 8.30 -16.27
N GLN A 425 -22.16 8.79 -17.49
CA GLN A 425 -20.97 9.58 -17.81
C GLN A 425 -21.15 10.93 -17.14
N ASP A 426 -20.33 11.24 -16.15
CA ASP A 426 -20.24 12.56 -15.58
C ASP A 426 -19.73 13.54 -16.65
N GLN A 427 -20.65 14.31 -17.24
CA GLN A 427 -20.40 15.31 -18.27
C GLN A 427 -19.87 16.60 -17.64
N ARG A 428 -18.75 16.59 -16.91
CA ARG A 428 -18.03 17.81 -16.54
C ARG A 428 -16.53 17.63 -16.39
N VAL A 429 -15.85 17.20 -17.45
CA VAL A 429 -14.43 17.55 -17.58
C VAL A 429 -14.34 18.71 -18.57
N HIS A 430 -14.38 19.93 -18.06
CA HIS A 430 -14.01 21.11 -18.84
C HIS A 430 -12.53 20.98 -19.27
N ARG A 431 -12.33 20.51 -20.49
CA ARG A 431 -11.07 20.72 -21.21
C ARG A 431 -10.95 22.24 -21.43
N ARG A 432 -10.09 22.91 -20.67
CA ARG A 432 -9.54 24.21 -21.11
C ARG A 432 -8.52 23.90 -22.21
N PRO A 433 -8.62 24.51 -23.39
CA PRO A 433 -7.58 24.41 -24.40
C PRO A 433 -6.34 25.15 -23.91
N LEU A 434 -5.19 24.48 -24.01
CA LEU A 434 -3.89 25.13 -23.96
C LEU A 434 -3.77 25.97 -25.26
N ASN A 435 -3.93 27.25 -25.15
CA ASN A 435 -3.53 28.21 -26.19
C ASN A 435 -2.31 28.98 -25.71
N GLN A 436 -1.25 28.84 -26.55
CA GLN A 436 -0.07 29.69 -26.79
C GLN A 436 0.88 29.93 -25.61
#